data_5730e888e4618ee43de6a574dd16c054
#
_entry.id   5730e888e4618ee43de6a574dd16c054
#
_cell.length_a   1.000
_cell.length_b   1.000
_cell.length_c   1.000
_cell.angle_alpha   90.00
_cell.angle_beta   90.00
_cell.angle_gamma   90.00
#
_symmetry.space_group_name_H-M   'P 1'
#
loop_
_entity.id
_entity.type
_entity.pdbx_description
1 polymer ?
#
loop_
_entity_poly.entity_id
_entity_poly.type
_entity_poly.pdbx_seq_one_letter_code
_entity_poly.pdbx_strand_id
1 'polypeptide(L)'
;MTALRALICVLALALAPGAANADTARIAVASNFTSAAKALADEYAALSGHAITPSYGATGALYLQISQGAPYAAFLAADQARPALLLQDDRAVPGSGFTYAIGELALFSRDAAAVLGPDYLKQAPFERIAIADPATAPYGLAAMQTLQSLGLDAVLAPRIVRGKNIGQTFQFIWSGAAEAGFVARSQIADAGAGAHWTVPSSLHEPIAQDAVLLDASSVAARGFLAYLRSPAGRATISRHGYATPE
;
A
#
# COMPACT_ATOMS: atom_id res chain seq x y z
N MET A 1 -63.25 53.16 -13.77
CA MET A 1 -62.59 52.17 -14.64
C MET A 1 -61.18 51.94 -14.08
N THR A 2 -61.06 50.98 -13.17
CA THR A 2 -59.85 50.68 -12.43
C THR A 2 -59.33 49.31 -12.87
N ALA A 3 -58.16 49.30 -13.56
CA ALA A 3 -57.51 48.11 -14.06
C ALA A 3 -56.72 47.41 -12.91
N LEU A 4 -57.13 46.22 -12.56
CA LEU A 4 -56.52 45.32 -11.62
C LEU A 4 -55.26 44.65 -12.29
N ARG A 5 -54.06 45.05 -11.87
CA ARG A 5 -52.84 44.40 -12.30
C ARG A 5 -52.57 43.22 -11.40
N ALA A 6 -52.80 42.00 -11.89
CA ALA A 6 -52.40 40.76 -11.23
C ALA A 6 -50.85 40.59 -11.32
N LEU A 7 -50.17 40.61 -10.16
CA LEU A 7 -48.75 40.34 -10.02
C LEU A 7 -48.57 38.82 -9.85
N ILE A 8 -48.13 38.13 -10.88
CA ILE A 8 -47.79 36.71 -10.82
C ILE A 8 -46.37 36.63 -10.29
N CYS A 9 -46.21 36.29 -9.00
CA CYS A 9 -44.95 35.88 -8.40
C CYS A 9 -44.63 34.43 -8.86
N VAL A 10 -43.75 34.27 -9.85
CA VAL A 10 -43.17 32.97 -10.16
C VAL A 10 -42.13 32.67 -9.09
N LEU A 11 -42.50 31.79 -8.17
CA LEU A 11 -41.54 31.24 -7.18
C LEU A 11 -40.63 30.24 -7.88
N ALA A 12 -39.45 30.69 -8.35
CA ALA A 12 -38.40 29.84 -8.85
C ALA A 12 -37.82 29.04 -7.66
N LEU A 13 -38.31 27.82 -7.46
CA LEU A 13 -37.75 26.87 -6.52
C LEU A 13 -36.37 26.47 -7.08
N ALA A 14 -35.32 27.15 -6.63
CA ALA A 14 -33.94 26.77 -6.92
C ALA A 14 -33.72 25.38 -6.30
N LEU A 15 -33.69 24.33 -7.12
CA LEU A 15 -33.10 23.05 -6.75
C LEU A 15 -31.61 23.32 -6.48
N ALA A 16 -31.26 23.61 -5.24
CA ALA A 16 -29.88 23.54 -4.81
C ALA A 16 -29.45 22.08 -5.00
N PRO A 17 -28.36 21.81 -5.74
CA PRO A 17 -27.80 20.46 -5.75
C PRO A 17 -27.50 20.12 -4.29
N GLY A 18 -28.13 19.06 -3.78
CA GLY A 18 -27.89 18.60 -2.42
C GLY A 18 -26.41 18.46 -2.24
N ALA A 19 -25.82 19.21 -1.29
CA ALA A 19 -24.43 19.03 -0.91
C ALA A 19 -24.31 17.56 -0.49
N ALA A 20 -23.71 16.74 -1.34
CA ALA A 20 -23.36 15.37 -0.98
C ALA A 20 -22.51 15.50 0.28
N ASN A 21 -22.99 14.98 1.42
CA ASN A 21 -22.24 15.03 2.65
C ASN A 21 -20.88 14.39 2.39
N ALA A 22 -19.80 15.16 2.54
CA ALA A 22 -18.45 14.66 2.45
C ALA A 22 -18.27 13.60 3.54
N ASP A 23 -18.08 12.35 3.13
CA ASP A 23 -17.78 11.24 4.04
C ASP A 23 -16.25 11.11 4.19
N THR A 24 -15.81 10.67 5.37
CA THR A 24 -14.39 10.43 5.64
C THR A 24 -14.18 8.99 6.07
N ALA A 25 -13.38 8.25 5.31
CA ALA A 25 -13.06 6.87 5.64
C ALA A 25 -11.62 6.72 6.13
N ARG A 26 -11.47 6.09 7.29
CA ARG A 26 -10.17 5.66 7.79
C ARG A 26 -9.87 4.26 7.25
N ILE A 27 -8.73 4.10 6.58
CA ILE A 27 -8.33 2.82 5.98
C ILE A 27 -6.97 2.34 6.50
N ALA A 28 -6.82 1.02 6.63
CA ALA A 28 -5.55 0.38 6.95
C ALA A 28 -4.76 0.12 5.65
N VAL A 29 -3.51 0.52 5.59
CA VAL A 29 -2.69 0.43 4.37
C VAL A 29 -1.31 -0.13 4.69
N ALA A 30 -0.88 -1.16 3.98
CA ALA A 30 0.47 -1.68 4.07
C ALA A 30 1.50 -0.61 3.69
N SER A 31 2.56 -0.49 4.50
CA SER A 31 3.49 0.65 4.44
C SER A 31 4.33 0.75 3.16
N ASN A 32 4.41 -0.33 2.36
CA ASN A 32 4.99 -0.27 1.01
C ASN A 32 4.18 0.65 0.08
N PHE A 33 2.87 0.75 0.30
CA PHE A 33 1.93 1.48 -0.57
C PHE A 33 1.72 2.93 -0.15
N THR A 34 2.54 3.47 0.78
CA THR A 34 2.36 4.81 1.37
C THR A 34 2.25 5.92 0.34
N SER A 35 3.22 6.03 -0.58
CA SER A 35 3.23 7.11 -1.60
C SER A 35 2.06 6.99 -2.56
N ALA A 36 1.79 5.78 -3.06
CA ALA A 36 0.66 5.53 -3.96
C ALA A 36 -0.69 5.80 -3.27
N ALA A 37 -0.87 5.32 -2.03
CA ALA A 37 -2.11 5.54 -1.29
C ALA A 37 -2.39 7.02 -1.03
N LYS A 38 -1.34 7.80 -0.74
CA LYS A 38 -1.48 9.24 -0.56
C LYS A 38 -1.94 9.92 -1.86
N ALA A 39 -1.27 9.64 -2.99
CA ALA A 39 -1.64 10.20 -4.28
C ALA A 39 -3.08 9.82 -4.68
N LEU A 40 -3.45 8.53 -4.53
CA LEU A 40 -4.78 8.02 -4.81
C LEU A 40 -5.86 8.64 -3.91
N ALA A 41 -5.56 8.88 -2.63
CA ALA A 41 -6.48 9.53 -1.71
C ALA A 41 -6.71 11.00 -2.09
N ASP A 42 -5.65 11.72 -2.46
CA ASP A 42 -5.73 13.12 -2.90
C ASP A 42 -6.53 13.21 -4.23
N GLU A 43 -6.25 12.34 -5.21
CA GLU A 43 -6.97 12.26 -6.49
C GLU A 43 -8.46 11.92 -6.28
N TYR A 44 -8.75 10.94 -5.42
CA TYR A 44 -10.11 10.53 -5.11
C TYR A 44 -10.90 11.63 -4.40
N ALA A 45 -10.28 12.34 -3.47
CA ALA A 45 -10.90 13.46 -2.76
C ALA A 45 -11.27 14.60 -3.73
N ALA A 46 -10.38 14.92 -4.68
CA ALA A 46 -10.64 15.92 -5.70
C ALA A 46 -11.81 15.56 -6.64
N LEU A 47 -12.00 14.26 -6.92
CA LEU A 47 -13.03 13.75 -7.81
C LEU A 47 -14.39 13.60 -7.12
N SER A 48 -14.41 13.14 -5.86
CA SER A 48 -15.63 12.70 -5.18
C SER A 48 -16.11 13.63 -4.07
N GLY A 49 -15.23 14.50 -3.58
CA GLY A 49 -15.49 15.28 -2.37
C GLY A 49 -15.37 14.47 -1.06
N HIS A 50 -15.16 13.14 -1.13
CA HIS A 50 -14.95 12.29 0.04
C HIS A 50 -13.48 12.25 0.43
N ALA A 51 -13.18 12.10 1.73
CA ALA A 51 -11.82 12.03 2.23
C ALA A 51 -11.42 10.62 2.64
N ILE A 52 -10.17 10.24 2.33
CA ILE A 52 -9.55 9.01 2.81
C ILE A 52 -8.41 9.35 3.74
N THR A 53 -8.42 8.74 4.93
CA THR A 53 -7.36 8.89 5.94
C THR A 53 -6.62 7.56 6.10
N PRO A 54 -5.47 7.36 5.42
CA PRO A 54 -4.69 6.13 5.53
C PRO A 54 -3.98 6.03 6.88
N SER A 55 -3.95 4.81 7.44
CA SER A 55 -3.11 4.42 8.58
C SER A 55 -2.12 3.36 8.11
N TYR A 56 -0.82 3.63 8.24
CA TYR A 56 0.22 2.80 7.66
C TYR A 56 0.84 1.83 8.68
N GLY A 57 1.10 0.58 8.25
CA GLY A 57 1.71 -0.43 9.10
C GLY A 57 2.18 -1.66 8.35
N ALA A 58 2.71 -2.65 9.06
CA ALA A 58 2.91 -3.99 8.49
C ALA A 58 1.54 -4.65 8.29
N THR A 59 1.38 -5.39 7.20
CA THR A 59 0.14 -6.08 6.85
C THR A 59 -0.40 -6.94 7.99
N GLY A 60 0.46 -7.76 8.62
CA GLY A 60 0.07 -8.61 9.74
C GLY A 60 -0.32 -7.83 11.00
N ALA A 61 0.36 -6.70 11.29
CA ALA A 61 0.00 -5.86 12.44
C ALA A 61 -1.35 -5.17 12.23
N LEU A 62 -1.63 -4.69 11.01
CA LEU A 62 -2.92 -4.11 10.67
C LEU A 62 -4.05 -5.16 10.69
N TYR A 63 -3.79 -6.37 10.17
CA TYR A 63 -4.71 -7.49 10.26
C TYR A 63 -5.10 -7.79 11.72
N LEU A 64 -4.13 -7.85 12.64
CA LEU A 64 -4.42 -8.08 14.07
C LEU A 64 -5.26 -6.96 14.67
N GLN A 65 -4.99 -5.69 14.34
CA GLN A 65 -5.81 -4.56 14.78
C GLN A 65 -7.26 -4.68 14.28
N ILE A 66 -7.45 -5.02 13.01
CA ILE A 66 -8.78 -5.24 12.41
C ILE A 66 -9.49 -6.39 13.12
N SER A 67 -8.80 -7.51 13.34
CA SER A 67 -9.34 -8.68 14.05
C SER A 67 -9.72 -8.37 15.50
N GLN A 68 -9.11 -7.35 16.11
CA GLN A 68 -9.44 -6.84 17.44
C GLN A 68 -10.49 -5.72 17.42
N GLY A 69 -11.09 -5.42 16.27
CA GLY A 69 -12.16 -4.44 16.13
C GLY A 69 -11.71 -3.00 15.90
N ALA A 70 -10.47 -2.77 15.44
CA ALA A 70 -10.05 -1.42 15.05
C ALA A 70 -10.96 -0.88 13.92
N PRO A 71 -11.46 0.38 14.03
CA PRO A 71 -12.50 0.93 13.17
C PRO A 71 -11.92 1.42 11.83
N TYR A 72 -11.45 0.49 11.01
CA TYR A 72 -11.07 0.76 9.63
C TYR A 72 -12.21 0.41 8.69
N ALA A 73 -12.45 1.25 7.69
CA ALA A 73 -13.48 1.03 6.68
C ALA A 73 -13.02 0.16 5.50
N ALA A 74 -11.71 0.10 5.27
CA ALA A 74 -11.09 -0.78 4.26
C ALA A 74 -9.67 -1.18 4.68
N PHE A 75 -9.17 -2.26 4.09
CA PHE A 75 -7.82 -2.75 4.28
C PHE A 75 -7.14 -2.99 2.92
N LEU A 76 -5.98 -2.38 2.71
CA LEU A 76 -5.08 -2.58 1.58
C LEU A 76 -3.86 -3.32 2.09
N ALA A 77 -3.83 -4.62 1.91
CA ALA A 77 -2.77 -5.52 2.37
C ALA A 77 -1.65 -5.63 1.33
N ALA A 78 -0.47 -6.04 1.75
CA ALA A 78 0.62 -6.39 0.84
C ALA A 78 0.67 -7.91 0.56
N ASP A 79 -0.36 -8.65 0.90
CA ASP A 79 -0.60 -10.05 0.55
C ASP A 79 -2.08 -10.33 0.29
N GLN A 80 -2.37 -11.54 -0.16
CA GLN A 80 -3.74 -12.03 -0.37
C GLN A 80 -4.28 -12.80 0.84
N ALA A 81 -3.39 -13.38 1.64
CA ALA A 81 -3.79 -14.31 2.69
C ALA A 81 -4.60 -13.63 3.81
N ARG A 82 -4.17 -12.45 4.27
CA ARG A 82 -4.83 -11.74 5.37
C ARG A 82 -6.19 -11.15 4.98
N PRO A 83 -6.37 -10.53 3.80
CA PRO A 83 -7.70 -10.22 3.27
C PRO A 83 -8.62 -11.42 3.15
N ALA A 84 -8.13 -12.56 2.66
CA ALA A 84 -8.90 -13.78 2.55
C ALA A 84 -9.37 -14.30 3.92
N LEU A 85 -8.53 -14.25 4.95
CA LEU A 85 -8.91 -14.60 6.33
C LEU A 85 -10.00 -13.67 6.86
N LEU A 86 -9.93 -12.37 6.62
CA LEU A 86 -10.99 -11.43 7.05
C LEU A 86 -12.33 -11.71 6.37
N LEU A 87 -12.32 -12.11 5.10
CA LEU A 87 -13.52 -12.53 4.39
C LEU A 87 -14.08 -13.85 4.93
N GLN A 88 -13.20 -14.81 5.26
CA GLN A 88 -13.56 -16.11 5.81
C GLN A 88 -14.15 -15.99 7.21
N ASP A 89 -13.66 -15.04 8.02
CA ASP A 89 -14.10 -14.79 9.40
C ASP A 89 -15.28 -13.79 9.48
N ASP A 90 -15.95 -13.48 8.36
CA ASP A 90 -17.05 -12.50 8.26
C ASP A 90 -16.70 -11.10 8.80
N ARG A 91 -15.41 -10.73 8.73
CA ARG A 91 -14.88 -9.42 9.18
C ARG A 91 -14.67 -8.44 8.03
N ALA A 92 -14.90 -8.87 6.80
CA ALA A 92 -14.92 -8.05 5.61
C ALA A 92 -16.20 -8.30 4.81
N VAL A 93 -16.60 -7.33 4.01
CA VAL A 93 -17.82 -7.41 3.20
C VAL A 93 -17.65 -8.53 2.16
N PRO A 94 -18.56 -9.51 2.10
CA PRO A 94 -18.46 -10.61 1.13
C PRO A 94 -18.34 -10.12 -0.31
N GLY A 95 -17.42 -10.72 -1.07
CA GLY A 95 -17.18 -10.38 -2.48
C GLY A 95 -16.44 -9.05 -2.71
N SER A 96 -15.99 -8.36 -1.65
CA SER A 96 -15.26 -7.10 -1.78
C SER A 96 -13.77 -7.27 -2.09
N GLY A 97 -13.22 -8.49 -1.94
CA GLY A 97 -11.80 -8.77 -2.13
C GLY A 97 -11.37 -8.70 -3.59
N PHE A 98 -10.25 -8.03 -3.84
CA PHE A 98 -9.62 -7.99 -5.17
C PHE A 98 -8.13 -7.65 -5.07
N THR A 99 -7.34 -8.14 -6.02
CA THR A 99 -5.93 -7.74 -6.16
C THR A 99 -5.87 -6.35 -6.79
N TYR A 100 -5.25 -5.41 -6.10
CA TYR A 100 -5.10 -4.02 -6.57
C TYR A 100 -3.72 -3.71 -7.13
N ALA A 101 -2.68 -4.45 -6.69
CA ALA A 101 -1.30 -4.24 -7.09
C ALA A 101 -0.47 -5.52 -6.99
N ILE A 102 0.58 -5.62 -7.79
CA ILE A 102 1.63 -6.62 -7.67
C ILE A 102 2.94 -5.88 -7.41
N GLY A 103 3.56 -6.18 -6.28
CA GLY A 103 4.78 -5.52 -5.85
C GLY A 103 6.04 -6.23 -6.33
N GLU A 104 7.12 -5.46 -6.45
CA GLU A 104 8.46 -5.97 -6.75
C GLU A 104 9.38 -5.77 -5.54
N LEU A 105 10.17 -6.79 -5.23
CA LEU A 105 11.22 -6.73 -4.22
C LEU A 105 12.51 -6.18 -4.85
N ALA A 106 13.21 -5.31 -4.14
CA ALA A 106 14.53 -4.84 -4.54
C ALA A 106 15.51 -4.88 -3.37
N LEU A 107 16.76 -5.27 -3.64
CA LEU A 107 17.89 -4.96 -2.78
C LEU A 107 18.34 -3.53 -3.08
N PHE A 108 18.49 -2.71 -2.06
CA PHE A 108 18.85 -1.30 -2.19
C PHE A 108 20.01 -0.93 -1.27
N SER A 109 20.87 -0.05 -1.74
CA SER A 109 21.90 0.65 -0.95
C SER A 109 21.95 2.12 -1.35
N ARG A 110 22.27 3.00 -0.40
CA ARG A 110 22.53 4.42 -0.68
C ARG A 110 23.84 4.65 -1.43
N ASP A 111 24.76 3.70 -1.34
CA ASP A 111 26.00 3.74 -2.13
C ASP A 111 25.69 3.50 -3.61
N ALA A 112 25.73 4.56 -4.41
CA ALA A 112 25.47 4.50 -5.84
C ALA A 112 26.54 3.71 -6.62
N ALA A 113 27.72 3.47 -6.02
CA ALA A 113 28.80 2.67 -6.63
C ALA A 113 28.63 1.16 -6.33
N ALA A 114 27.73 0.79 -5.43
CA ALA A 114 27.52 -0.62 -5.08
C ALA A 114 26.95 -1.42 -6.26
N VAL A 115 27.58 -2.53 -6.61
CA VAL A 115 27.09 -3.47 -7.62
C VAL A 115 26.24 -4.53 -6.91
N LEU A 116 24.96 -4.23 -6.77
CA LEU A 116 24.03 -5.08 -6.03
C LEU A 116 23.57 -6.30 -6.84
N GLY A 117 23.43 -7.43 -6.15
CA GLY A 117 23.02 -8.69 -6.75
C GLY A 117 23.38 -9.88 -5.86
N PRO A 118 23.26 -11.12 -6.37
CA PRO A 118 23.59 -12.32 -5.60
C PRO A 118 25.05 -12.33 -5.11
N ASP A 119 25.98 -11.84 -5.90
CA ASP A 119 27.40 -11.83 -5.52
C ASP A 119 27.71 -10.78 -4.44
N TYR A 120 27.04 -9.64 -4.43
CA TYR A 120 27.08 -8.69 -3.32
C TYR A 120 26.63 -9.33 -2.00
N LEU A 121 25.54 -10.10 -2.05
CA LEU A 121 25.02 -10.81 -0.87
C LEU A 121 26.00 -11.91 -0.41
N LYS A 122 26.64 -12.64 -1.32
CA LYS A 122 27.63 -13.69 -1.00
C LYS A 122 28.91 -13.11 -0.40
N GLN A 123 29.44 -12.03 -0.97
CA GLN A 123 30.63 -11.34 -0.47
C GLN A 123 30.35 -10.62 0.84
N ALA A 124 29.10 -10.21 1.05
CA ALA A 124 28.59 -9.51 2.23
C ALA A 124 29.50 -8.33 2.67
N PRO A 125 29.76 -7.33 1.80
CA PRO A 125 30.60 -6.18 2.12
C PRO A 125 29.86 -5.16 3.00
N PHE A 126 29.09 -5.64 3.96
CA PHE A 126 28.28 -4.87 4.90
C PHE A 126 28.31 -5.53 6.29
N GLU A 127 28.15 -4.74 7.33
CA GLU A 127 27.95 -5.25 8.68
C GLU A 127 26.49 -5.60 8.94
N ARG A 128 25.55 -4.82 8.35
CA ARG A 128 24.12 -4.96 8.56
C ARG A 128 23.36 -4.92 7.24
N ILE A 129 22.41 -5.83 7.12
CA ILE A 129 21.42 -5.85 6.04
C ILE A 129 20.02 -5.75 6.62
N ALA A 130 19.22 -4.80 6.13
CA ALA A 130 17.88 -4.57 6.64
C ALA A 130 16.85 -5.40 5.87
N ILE A 131 15.94 -6.04 6.60
CA ILE A 131 14.70 -6.65 6.07
C ILE A 131 13.52 -6.21 6.91
N ALA A 132 12.30 -6.25 6.38
CA ALA A 132 11.11 -6.14 7.22
C ALA A 132 10.91 -7.45 7.99
N ASP A 133 10.21 -7.40 9.14
CA ASP A 133 9.93 -8.60 9.90
C ASP A 133 9.08 -9.59 9.07
N PRO A 134 9.62 -10.78 8.73
CA PRO A 134 8.94 -11.74 7.84
C PRO A 134 7.65 -12.31 8.44
N ALA A 135 7.48 -12.28 9.76
CA ALA A 135 6.26 -12.75 10.41
C ALA A 135 5.04 -11.85 10.12
N THR A 136 5.29 -10.56 9.88
CA THR A 136 4.21 -9.57 9.75
C THR A 136 4.22 -8.81 8.42
N ALA A 137 5.34 -8.81 7.70
CA ALA A 137 5.52 -8.04 6.48
C ALA A 137 5.80 -8.94 5.26
N PRO A 138 4.93 -8.97 4.24
CA PRO A 138 5.10 -9.80 3.04
C PRO A 138 6.42 -9.55 2.30
N TYR A 139 6.89 -8.31 2.22
CA TYR A 139 8.21 -8.01 1.66
C TYR A 139 9.37 -8.58 2.49
N GLY A 140 9.20 -8.69 3.82
CA GLY A 140 10.16 -9.36 4.68
C GLY A 140 10.18 -10.87 4.45
N LEU A 141 9.02 -11.48 4.24
CA LEU A 141 8.90 -12.88 3.85
C LEU A 141 9.59 -13.15 2.49
N ALA A 142 9.30 -12.31 1.50
CA ALA A 142 9.93 -12.39 0.17
C ALA A 142 11.46 -12.22 0.24
N ALA A 143 11.96 -11.32 1.10
CA ALA A 143 13.39 -11.17 1.35
C ALA A 143 14.02 -12.44 1.93
N MET A 144 13.37 -13.06 2.93
CA MET A 144 13.86 -14.33 3.50
C MET A 144 13.82 -15.47 2.49
N GLN A 145 12.75 -15.58 1.69
CA GLN A 145 12.66 -16.57 0.60
C GLN A 145 13.78 -16.37 -0.42
N THR A 146 14.10 -15.12 -0.77
CA THR A 146 15.22 -14.78 -1.66
C THR A 146 16.54 -15.28 -1.07
N LEU A 147 16.80 -14.98 0.21
CA LEU A 147 18.04 -15.45 0.88
C LEU A 147 18.11 -16.98 0.95
N GLN A 148 16.99 -17.65 1.24
CA GLN A 148 16.88 -19.12 1.25
C GLN A 148 17.14 -19.72 -0.15
N SER A 149 16.53 -19.14 -1.19
CA SER A 149 16.74 -19.59 -2.57
C SER A 149 18.19 -19.44 -3.03
N LEU A 150 18.93 -18.49 -2.45
CA LEU A 150 20.36 -18.27 -2.69
C LEU A 150 21.27 -19.06 -1.73
N GLY A 151 20.72 -19.77 -0.73
CA GLY A 151 21.47 -20.49 0.30
C GLY A 151 22.24 -19.57 1.27
N LEU A 152 21.75 -18.34 1.48
CA LEU A 152 22.44 -17.30 2.25
C LEU A 152 21.75 -16.95 3.57
N ASP A 153 20.57 -17.49 3.85
CA ASP A 153 19.75 -17.17 5.02
C ASP A 153 20.48 -17.45 6.35
N ALA A 154 21.12 -18.60 6.49
CA ALA A 154 21.86 -18.96 7.68
C ALA A 154 23.13 -18.12 7.86
N VAL A 155 23.87 -17.87 6.76
CA VAL A 155 25.13 -17.12 6.78
C VAL A 155 24.92 -15.66 7.11
N LEU A 156 23.84 -15.06 6.57
CA LEU A 156 23.52 -13.64 6.77
C LEU A 156 22.67 -13.40 8.03
N ALA A 157 22.10 -14.42 8.66
CA ALA A 157 21.26 -14.28 9.85
C ALA A 157 21.84 -13.37 10.95
N PRO A 158 23.15 -13.44 11.30
CA PRO A 158 23.74 -12.57 12.32
C PRO A 158 23.82 -11.09 11.93
N ARG A 159 23.73 -10.78 10.61
CA ARG A 159 23.83 -9.43 10.06
C ARG A 159 22.48 -8.80 9.78
N ILE A 160 21.38 -9.57 9.90
CA ILE A 160 20.03 -9.10 9.59
C ILE A 160 19.52 -8.19 10.70
N VAL A 161 19.15 -6.96 10.34
CA VAL A 161 18.36 -6.06 11.19
C VAL A 161 16.92 -6.01 10.68
N ARG A 162 15.96 -6.10 11.61
CA ARG A 162 14.54 -6.22 11.27
C ARG A 162 13.79 -4.92 11.55
N GLY A 163 13.19 -4.34 10.50
CA GLY A 163 12.21 -3.28 10.63
C GLY A 163 10.83 -3.83 10.95
N LYS A 164 10.06 -3.13 11.78
CA LYS A 164 8.67 -3.50 12.11
C LYS A 164 7.75 -3.56 10.88
N ASN A 165 8.11 -2.87 9.82
CA ASN A 165 7.45 -2.86 8.52
C ASN A 165 8.45 -2.42 7.45
N ILE A 166 8.06 -2.50 6.17
CA ILE A 166 8.97 -2.17 5.06
C ILE A 166 9.33 -0.67 5.01
N GLY A 167 8.48 0.21 5.54
CA GLY A 167 8.79 1.64 5.68
C GLY A 167 9.95 1.89 6.66
N GLN A 168 9.93 1.24 7.84
CA GLN A 168 11.03 1.33 8.80
C GLN A 168 12.30 0.69 8.24
N THR A 169 12.19 -0.43 7.51
CA THR A 169 13.31 -1.07 6.84
C THR A 169 14.01 -0.11 5.88
N PHE A 170 13.25 0.60 5.05
CA PHE A 170 13.79 1.63 4.18
C PHE A 170 14.50 2.74 4.98
N GLN A 171 13.93 3.18 6.12
CA GLN A 171 14.55 4.20 6.97
C GLN A 171 15.88 3.74 7.58
N PHE A 172 16.05 2.46 7.92
CA PHE A 172 17.34 1.94 8.39
C PHE A 172 18.44 2.09 7.34
N ILE A 173 18.13 1.85 6.07
CA ILE A 173 19.09 2.03 4.97
C ILE A 173 19.33 3.52 4.73
N TRP A 174 18.24 4.30 4.70
CA TRP A 174 18.32 5.73 4.42
C TRP A 174 19.12 6.50 5.47
N SER A 175 19.01 6.13 6.74
CA SER A 175 19.75 6.72 7.85
C SER A 175 21.19 6.21 8.00
N GLY A 176 21.56 5.13 7.26
CA GLY A 176 22.86 4.47 7.41
C GLY A 176 22.94 3.50 8.60
N ALA A 177 21.80 3.15 9.21
CA ALA A 177 21.75 2.12 10.25
C ALA A 177 21.95 0.69 9.67
N ALA A 178 21.77 0.54 8.36
CA ALA A 178 22.17 -0.62 7.57
C ALA A 178 22.73 -0.13 6.22
N GLU A 179 23.76 -0.81 5.70
CA GLU A 179 24.42 -0.44 4.46
C GLU A 179 23.59 -0.80 3.22
N ALA A 180 22.82 -1.87 3.34
CA ALA A 180 21.87 -2.32 2.32
C ALA A 180 20.65 -2.97 2.96
N GLY A 181 19.63 -3.26 2.16
CA GLY A 181 18.47 -4.02 2.61
C GLY A 181 17.45 -4.25 1.53
N PHE A 182 16.53 -5.14 1.83
CA PHE A 182 15.42 -5.46 0.94
C PHE A 182 14.25 -4.51 1.19
N VAL A 183 13.79 -3.86 0.13
CA VAL A 183 12.73 -2.83 0.13
C VAL A 183 11.71 -3.11 -0.97
N ALA A 184 10.57 -2.43 -0.93
CA ALA A 184 9.68 -2.41 -2.07
C ALA A 184 10.28 -1.52 -3.19
N ARG A 185 10.24 -1.98 -4.44
CA ARG A 185 10.73 -1.23 -5.59
C ARG A 185 10.08 0.17 -5.68
N SER A 186 8.82 0.27 -5.27
CA SER A 186 8.07 1.52 -5.17
C SER A 186 8.67 2.56 -4.22
N GLN A 187 9.38 2.14 -3.17
CA GLN A 187 9.98 3.06 -2.19
C GLN A 187 11.23 3.76 -2.74
N ILE A 188 11.87 3.18 -3.75
CA ILE A 188 13.09 3.73 -4.36
C ILE A 188 12.84 4.39 -5.71
N ALA A 189 11.62 4.32 -6.24
CA ALA A 189 11.27 4.96 -7.51
C ALA A 189 11.54 6.48 -7.47
N ASP A 190 11.29 7.12 -6.33
CA ASP A 190 11.46 8.55 -6.11
C ASP A 190 12.72 8.88 -5.28
N ALA A 191 13.52 7.89 -4.88
CA ALA A 191 14.65 8.10 -3.96
C ALA A 191 15.84 8.86 -4.60
N GLY A 192 15.90 8.97 -5.92
CA GLY A 192 16.81 9.82 -6.69
C GLY A 192 18.31 9.47 -6.60
N ALA A 193 18.75 8.67 -5.63
CA ALA A 193 20.13 8.29 -5.42
C ALA A 193 20.26 6.90 -4.79
N GLY A 194 21.33 6.18 -5.17
CA GLY A 194 21.64 4.84 -4.67
C GLY A 194 21.66 3.79 -5.78
N ALA A 195 22.12 2.60 -5.43
CA ALA A 195 22.09 1.43 -6.30
C ALA A 195 20.93 0.49 -5.89
N HIS A 196 20.37 -0.21 -6.84
CA HIS A 196 19.39 -1.26 -6.55
C HIS A 196 19.54 -2.45 -7.51
N TRP A 197 19.09 -3.59 -7.04
CA TRP A 197 18.90 -4.81 -7.82
C TRP A 197 17.46 -5.27 -7.63
N THR A 198 16.67 -5.24 -8.70
CA THR A 198 15.31 -5.84 -8.67
C THR A 198 15.46 -7.35 -8.57
N VAL A 199 14.91 -7.92 -7.51
CA VAL A 199 15.01 -9.35 -7.24
C VAL A 199 14.14 -10.11 -8.25
N PRO A 200 14.70 -11.11 -8.95
CA PRO A 200 13.92 -11.95 -9.86
C PRO A 200 12.76 -12.65 -9.12
N SER A 201 11.58 -12.67 -9.74
CA SER A 201 10.39 -13.33 -9.19
C SER A 201 10.54 -14.84 -9.00
N SER A 202 11.56 -15.46 -9.58
CA SER A 202 11.89 -16.88 -9.37
C SER A 202 12.54 -17.16 -8.01
N LEU A 203 12.95 -16.12 -7.26
CA LEU A 203 13.62 -16.26 -5.96
C LEU A 203 12.67 -16.11 -4.76
N HIS A 204 11.42 -15.72 -4.98
CA HIS A 204 10.41 -15.57 -3.94
C HIS A 204 8.99 -15.72 -4.52
N GLU A 205 8.02 -15.96 -3.65
CA GLU A 205 6.61 -15.97 -4.04
C GLU A 205 6.16 -14.59 -4.53
N PRO A 206 5.18 -14.51 -5.46
CA PRO A 206 4.64 -13.25 -5.93
C PRO A 206 4.08 -12.40 -4.78
N ILE A 207 4.34 -11.09 -4.81
CA ILE A 207 3.82 -10.14 -3.83
C ILE A 207 2.51 -9.55 -4.37
N ALA A 208 1.49 -10.41 -4.55
CA ALA A 208 0.15 -9.99 -4.93
C ALA A 208 -0.56 -9.37 -3.72
N GLN A 209 -1.12 -8.17 -3.90
CA GLN A 209 -1.63 -7.32 -2.84
C GLN A 209 -3.14 -7.14 -3.00
N ASP A 210 -3.90 -7.59 -2.00
CA ASP A 210 -5.36 -7.53 -2.02
C ASP A 210 -5.92 -6.42 -1.14
N ALA A 211 -7.05 -5.87 -1.58
CA ALA A 211 -7.87 -4.96 -0.82
C ALA A 211 -9.20 -5.59 -0.47
N VAL A 212 -9.74 -5.25 0.70
CA VAL A 212 -11.10 -5.61 1.14
C VAL A 212 -11.81 -4.43 1.78
N LEU A 213 -13.13 -4.38 1.62
CA LEU A 213 -14.01 -3.47 2.33
C LEU A 213 -14.37 -4.07 3.70
N LEU A 214 -14.24 -3.28 4.77
CA LEU A 214 -14.55 -3.71 6.13
C LEU A 214 -15.87 -3.14 6.63
N ASP A 215 -16.24 -1.94 6.18
CA ASP A 215 -17.49 -1.26 6.52
C ASP A 215 -18.36 -1.04 5.27
N ALA A 216 -19.44 -1.81 5.14
CA ALA A 216 -20.37 -1.71 4.03
C ALA A 216 -21.14 -0.37 4.00
N SER A 217 -21.23 0.34 5.12
CA SER A 217 -21.93 1.63 5.23
C SER A 217 -21.07 2.81 4.74
N SER A 218 -19.73 2.69 4.74
CA SER A 218 -18.84 3.76 4.30
C SER A 218 -18.90 3.97 2.78
N VAL A 219 -19.51 5.08 2.37
CA VAL A 219 -19.58 5.51 0.97
C VAL A 219 -18.18 5.86 0.45
N ALA A 220 -17.38 6.56 1.26
CA ALA A 220 -16.02 6.96 0.90
C ALA A 220 -15.11 5.75 0.66
N ALA A 221 -15.09 4.75 1.57
CA ALA A 221 -14.25 3.56 1.40
C ALA A 221 -14.65 2.74 0.18
N ARG A 222 -15.96 2.51 -0.03
CA ARG A 222 -16.46 1.77 -1.19
C ARG A 222 -16.11 2.47 -2.51
N GLY A 223 -16.32 3.78 -2.58
CA GLY A 223 -15.96 4.58 -3.74
C GLY A 223 -14.46 4.60 -3.99
N PHE A 224 -13.64 4.68 -2.93
CA PHE A 224 -12.19 4.61 -3.05
C PHE A 224 -11.69 3.26 -3.60
N LEU A 225 -12.24 2.13 -3.09
CA LEU A 225 -11.90 0.81 -3.63
C LEU A 225 -12.33 0.65 -5.10
N ALA A 226 -13.47 1.25 -5.49
CA ALA A 226 -13.87 1.30 -6.90
C ALA A 226 -12.90 2.18 -7.72
N TYR A 227 -12.44 3.30 -7.16
CA TYR A 227 -11.44 4.17 -7.80
C TYR A 227 -10.11 3.45 -8.04
N LEU A 228 -9.61 2.66 -7.10
CA LEU A 228 -8.38 1.85 -7.29
C LEU A 228 -8.49 0.95 -8.53
N ARG A 229 -9.67 0.43 -8.84
CA ARG A 229 -9.94 -0.46 -9.98
C ARG A 229 -10.17 0.30 -11.30
N SER A 230 -10.38 1.60 -11.24
CA SER A 230 -10.59 2.44 -12.43
C SER A 230 -9.32 2.56 -13.27
N PRO A 231 -9.42 2.90 -14.56
CA PRO A 231 -8.24 3.17 -15.38
C PRO A 231 -7.33 4.25 -14.78
N ALA A 232 -7.89 5.31 -14.19
CA ALA A 232 -7.14 6.38 -13.56
C ALA A 232 -6.39 5.89 -12.30
N GLY A 233 -7.07 5.15 -11.40
CA GLY A 233 -6.44 4.58 -10.22
C GLY A 233 -5.33 3.60 -10.58
N ARG A 234 -5.55 2.69 -11.55
CA ARG A 234 -4.52 1.76 -12.04
C ARG A 234 -3.30 2.50 -12.62
N ALA A 235 -3.54 3.58 -13.38
CA ALA A 235 -2.46 4.40 -13.92
C ALA A 235 -1.61 5.03 -12.79
N THR A 236 -2.25 5.51 -11.72
CA THR A 236 -1.54 6.04 -10.54
C THR A 236 -0.75 4.94 -9.83
N ILE A 237 -1.34 3.76 -9.63
CA ILE A 237 -0.64 2.59 -9.06
C ILE A 237 0.61 2.24 -9.87
N SER A 238 0.48 2.17 -11.21
CA SER A 238 1.60 1.86 -12.11
C SER A 238 2.69 2.92 -12.07
N ARG A 239 2.34 4.22 -12.03
CA ARG A 239 3.33 5.31 -11.87
C ARG A 239 4.17 5.20 -10.60
N HIS A 240 3.61 4.58 -9.55
CA HIS A 240 4.32 4.34 -8.29
C HIS A 240 5.08 3.01 -8.25
N GLY A 241 5.33 2.38 -9.40
CA GLY A 241 6.21 1.21 -9.52
C GLY A 241 5.55 -0.13 -9.15
N TYR A 242 4.24 -0.25 -9.33
CA TYR A 242 3.51 -1.51 -9.19
C TYR A 242 3.02 -2.02 -10.55
N ALA A 243 2.99 -3.33 -10.72
CA ALA A 243 2.15 -3.92 -11.76
C ALA A 243 0.70 -3.99 -11.26
N THR A 244 -0.25 -3.86 -12.19
CA THR A 244 -1.68 -4.05 -11.92
C THR A 244 -2.18 -5.33 -12.60
N PRO A 245 -3.08 -6.09 -11.96
CA PRO A 245 -3.72 -7.22 -12.63
C PRO A 245 -4.53 -6.73 -13.84
N GLU A 246 -4.64 -7.59 -14.85
CA GLU A 246 -5.44 -7.36 -16.06
C GLU A 246 -6.95 -7.26 -15.78
#